data_6c58eaa725ec5a3edb8e6942e9a6f9ba
#
_entry.id   6c58eaa725ec5a3edb8e6942e9a6f9ba
#
_cell.length_a   1.000
_cell.length_b   1.000
_cell.length_c   1.000
_cell.angle_alpha   90.00
_cell.angle_beta   90.00
_cell.angle_gamma   90.00
#
_symmetry.space_group_name_H-M   'P 1'
#
loop_
_entity.id
_entity.type
_entity.pdbx_description
1 polymer ?
#
loop_
_entity_poly.entity_id
_entity_poly.type
_entity_poly.pdbx_seq_one_letter_code
_entity_poly.pdbx_strand_id
1 'polypeptide(L)'
;WQVANKIDAELIDLPDSIYSTDILILNGHPPCCGNNQGRQEHFDALIQFINDAKTEGGVIDLPINTPISFSGDMNLVGYSEQYYTILNGTIIDTVTFGNGGLPDWDGSPFKDQVSYFNEKNIAYTWDKSNPSAGDFPPGRLDFIFYSNSVITCDKSFVISTEHMSNDLLVSNNLLWDDTK
;
A
#
# COMPACT_ATOMS: atom_id res chain seq x y z
N TRP A 1 13.47 -8.49 -3.99
CA TRP A 1 14.26 -7.31 -4.42
C TRP A 1 14.08 -6.17 -3.42
N GLN A 2 15.15 -5.47 -3.11
CA GLN A 2 15.07 -4.19 -2.39
C GLN A 2 14.86 -3.08 -3.43
N VAL A 3 13.66 -2.51 -3.44
CA VAL A 3 13.24 -1.45 -4.38
C VAL A 3 13.80 -0.10 -3.95
N ALA A 4 13.67 0.19 -2.65
CA ALA A 4 14.23 1.36 -1.98
C ALA A 4 14.59 0.99 -0.55
N ASN A 5 15.21 1.91 0.19
CA ASN A 5 15.36 1.67 1.63
C ASN A 5 13.98 1.54 2.28
N LYS A 6 13.68 0.37 2.87
CA LYS A 6 12.38 0.01 3.47
C LYS A 6 11.21 -0.12 2.47
N ILE A 7 11.48 -0.40 1.21
CA ILE A 7 10.50 -0.94 0.25
C ILE A 7 11.11 -2.17 -0.39
N ASP A 8 10.49 -3.30 -0.19
CA ASP A 8 10.90 -4.59 -0.73
C ASP A 8 9.83 -5.14 -1.67
N ALA A 9 10.27 -5.94 -2.65
CA ALA A 9 9.42 -6.62 -3.60
C ALA A 9 9.69 -8.11 -3.61
N GLU A 10 8.65 -8.92 -3.71
CA GLU A 10 8.71 -10.36 -3.83
C GLU A 10 7.73 -10.84 -4.89
N LEU A 11 8.20 -11.65 -5.83
CA LEU A 11 7.34 -12.37 -6.76
C LEU A 11 7.00 -13.73 -6.14
N ILE A 12 5.73 -13.92 -5.84
CA ILE A 12 5.22 -15.14 -5.22
C ILE A 12 4.82 -16.12 -6.32
N ASP A 13 5.50 -17.24 -6.39
CA ASP A 13 5.18 -18.39 -7.27
C ASP A 13 3.89 -19.05 -6.80
N LEU A 14 2.83 -18.92 -7.59
CA LEU A 14 1.52 -19.50 -7.29
C LEU A 14 1.33 -20.81 -8.06
N PRO A 15 0.55 -21.78 -7.53
CA PRO A 15 0.32 -23.04 -8.22
C PRO A 15 -0.34 -22.87 -9.60
N ASP A 16 0.36 -23.19 -10.68
CA ASP A 16 -0.13 -23.09 -12.08
C ASP A 16 -1.44 -23.83 -12.35
N SER A 17 -1.75 -24.86 -11.53
CA SER A 17 -3.01 -25.61 -11.62
C SER A 17 -4.25 -24.80 -11.20
N ILE A 18 -4.05 -23.66 -10.53
CA ILE A 18 -5.12 -22.82 -9.97
C ILE A 18 -5.05 -21.41 -10.54
N TYR A 19 -3.85 -20.85 -10.67
CA TYR A 19 -3.60 -19.48 -11.07
C TYR A 19 -2.89 -19.42 -12.42
N SER A 20 -3.22 -18.45 -13.24
CA SER A 20 -2.61 -18.25 -14.56
C SER A 20 -1.32 -17.45 -14.53
N THR A 21 -1.06 -16.77 -13.41
CA THR A 21 0.13 -15.93 -13.20
C THR A 21 0.51 -15.96 -11.74
N ASP A 22 1.77 -15.62 -11.46
CA ASP A 22 2.26 -15.28 -10.13
C ASP A 22 1.72 -13.93 -9.67
N ILE A 23 2.07 -13.50 -8.47
CA ILE A 23 1.72 -12.20 -7.93
C ILE A 23 2.97 -11.46 -7.44
N LEU A 24 3.13 -10.19 -7.84
CA LEU A 24 4.13 -9.30 -7.28
C LEU A 24 3.58 -8.61 -6.03
N ILE A 25 4.19 -8.88 -4.89
CA ILE A 25 3.90 -8.22 -3.63
C ILE A 25 5.01 -7.22 -3.33
N LEU A 26 4.62 -5.97 -3.10
CA LEU A 26 5.51 -4.93 -2.60
C LEU A 26 5.06 -4.55 -1.20
N ASN A 27 6.04 -4.39 -0.30
CA ASN A 27 5.79 -3.97 1.07
C ASN A 27 6.69 -2.79 1.42
N GLY A 28 6.15 -1.78 2.07
CA GLY A 28 6.87 -0.56 2.37
C GLY A 28 6.60 0.04 3.73
N HIS A 29 7.66 0.64 4.29
CA HIS A 29 7.58 1.49 5.47
C HIS A 29 8.53 2.68 5.28
N PRO A 30 8.20 3.61 4.37
CA PRO A 30 9.01 4.78 4.09
C PRO A 30 9.12 5.72 5.29
N PRO A 31 10.05 6.69 5.30
CA PRO A 31 10.29 7.57 6.43
C PRO A 31 9.04 8.33 6.88
N CYS A 32 8.85 8.42 8.21
CA CYS A 32 7.75 9.17 8.81
C CYS A 32 8.03 10.68 8.93
N CYS A 33 7.06 11.36 9.45
CA CYS A 33 7.18 12.69 10.06
C CYS A 33 7.65 13.76 9.06
N GLY A 34 8.67 14.55 9.41
CA GLY A 34 9.18 15.65 8.58
C GLY A 34 10.06 15.26 7.40
N ASN A 35 10.37 13.97 7.19
CA ASN A 35 11.22 13.53 6.08
C ASN A 35 10.43 13.33 4.77
N ASN A 36 9.82 14.42 4.29
CA ASN A 36 8.98 14.40 3.09
C ASN A 36 9.77 14.06 1.83
N GLN A 37 10.98 14.60 1.71
CA GLN A 37 11.84 14.32 0.55
C GLN A 37 12.22 12.85 0.50
N GLY A 38 12.71 12.27 1.58
CA GLY A 38 13.09 10.85 1.59
C GLY A 38 11.90 9.93 1.35
N ARG A 39 10.71 10.30 1.81
CA ARG A 39 9.49 9.55 1.50
C ARG A 39 9.12 9.63 0.02
N GLN A 40 9.23 10.82 -0.60
CA GLN A 40 8.98 11.00 -2.03
C GLN A 40 9.97 10.19 -2.87
N GLU A 41 11.26 10.24 -2.55
CA GLU A 41 12.31 9.46 -3.24
C GLU A 41 12.02 7.95 -3.22
N HIS A 42 11.48 7.44 -2.11
CA HIS A 42 11.09 6.02 -2.02
C HIS A 42 9.91 5.70 -2.95
N PHE A 43 8.93 6.58 -3.08
CA PHE A 43 7.81 6.36 -3.98
C PHE A 43 8.18 6.56 -5.45
N ASP A 44 9.07 7.48 -5.75
CA ASP A 44 9.62 7.63 -7.10
C ASP A 44 10.37 6.35 -7.53
N ALA A 45 11.21 5.79 -6.64
CA ALA A 45 11.88 4.52 -6.85
C ALA A 45 10.91 3.34 -7.01
N LEU A 46 9.81 3.32 -6.24
CA LEU A 46 8.75 2.31 -6.36
C LEU A 46 8.14 2.32 -7.78
N ILE A 47 7.77 3.50 -8.27
CA ILE A 47 7.15 3.62 -9.60
C ILE A 47 8.15 3.29 -10.70
N GLN A 48 9.41 3.72 -10.57
CA GLN A 48 10.47 3.30 -11.49
C GLN A 48 10.58 1.77 -11.55
N PHE A 49 10.63 1.11 -10.38
CA PHE A 49 10.71 -0.36 -10.31
C PHE A 49 9.51 -1.05 -10.98
N ILE A 50 8.28 -0.57 -10.73
CA ILE A 50 7.07 -1.14 -11.35
C ILE A 50 7.10 -0.97 -12.87
N ASN A 51 7.49 0.20 -13.37
CA ASN A 51 7.60 0.45 -14.80
C ASN A 51 8.68 -0.42 -15.45
N ASP A 52 9.83 -0.57 -14.78
CA ASP A 52 10.93 -1.44 -15.22
C ASP A 52 10.50 -2.91 -15.26
N ALA A 53 9.83 -3.38 -14.20
CA ALA A 53 9.33 -4.76 -14.10
C ALA A 53 8.26 -5.11 -15.16
N LYS A 54 7.53 -4.12 -15.67
CA LYS A 54 6.55 -4.28 -16.76
C LYS A 54 7.18 -4.16 -18.16
N THR A 55 8.48 -3.89 -18.25
CA THR A 55 9.21 -3.67 -19.49
C THR A 55 10.24 -4.77 -19.68
N GLU A 56 10.29 -5.39 -20.85
CA GLU A 56 11.24 -6.47 -21.16
C GLU A 56 12.70 -5.99 -20.99
N GLY A 57 13.49 -6.80 -20.27
CA GLY A 57 14.90 -6.52 -19.97
C GLY A 57 15.13 -5.71 -18.69
N GLY A 58 14.11 -5.56 -17.85
CA GLY A 58 14.19 -4.93 -16.54
C GLY A 58 14.90 -5.76 -15.48
N VAL A 59 14.82 -5.31 -14.23
CA VAL A 59 15.33 -6.06 -13.05
C VAL A 59 14.62 -7.40 -12.89
N ILE A 60 13.34 -7.42 -13.21
CA ILE A 60 12.51 -8.60 -13.41
C ILE A 60 11.63 -8.36 -14.62
N ASP A 61 11.28 -9.40 -15.35
CA ASP A 61 10.34 -9.34 -16.47
C ASP A 61 9.02 -9.99 -16.03
N LEU A 62 8.03 -9.16 -15.71
CA LEU A 62 6.71 -9.66 -15.35
C LEU A 62 5.92 -10.06 -16.60
N PRO A 63 5.33 -11.26 -16.63
CA PRO A 63 4.29 -11.58 -17.61
C PRO A 63 3.18 -10.51 -17.61
N ILE A 64 2.62 -10.22 -18.78
CA ILE A 64 1.49 -9.28 -18.89
C ILE A 64 0.34 -9.75 -17.99
N ASN A 65 -0.28 -8.82 -17.28
CA ASN A 65 -1.35 -9.06 -16.31
C ASN A 65 -0.91 -9.81 -15.04
N THR A 66 0.36 -9.84 -14.70
CA THR A 66 0.79 -10.26 -13.36
C THR A 66 0.18 -9.33 -12.32
N PRO A 67 -0.61 -9.83 -11.37
CA PRO A 67 -1.16 -9.03 -10.28
C PRO A 67 -0.06 -8.31 -9.48
N ILE A 68 -0.27 -7.03 -9.19
CA ILE A 68 0.67 -6.20 -8.40
C ILE A 68 -0.08 -5.64 -7.20
N SER A 69 0.49 -5.81 -6.01
CA SER A 69 -0.04 -5.22 -4.77
C SER A 69 1.08 -4.52 -4.00
N PHE A 70 0.84 -3.30 -3.56
CA PHE A 70 1.73 -2.55 -2.69
C PHE A 70 1.02 -2.18 -1.39
N SER A 71 1.58 -2.59 -0.26
CA SER A 71 0.97 -2.38 1.06
C SER A 71 2.00 -1.98 2.12
N GLY A 72 1.52 -1.43 3.22
CA GLY A 72 2.31 -1.10 4.40
C GLY A 72 1.94 0.25 5.02
N ASP A 73 2.71 0.65 6.03
CA ASP A 73 2.62 1.98 6.62
C ASP A 73 3.35 2.98 5.70
N MET A 74 2.57 3.74 4.95
CA MET A 74 3.09 4.71 3.97
C MET A 74 3.48 6.05 4.59
N ASN A 75 3.18 6.25 5.86
CA ASN A 75 3.45 7.50 6.57
C ASN A 75 2.95 8.76 5.83
N LEU A 76 1.82 8.67 5.13
CA LEU A 76 1.22 9.77 4.38
C LEU A 76 0.55 10.76 5.32
N VAL A 77 1.31 11.76 5.76
CA VAL A 77 0.89 12.75 6.75
C VAL A 77 0.40 14.06 6.10
N GLY A 78 -0.50 13.96 5.14
CA GLY A 78 -1.16 15.10 4.52
C GLY A 78 -0.54 15.63 3.22
N TYR A 79 0.45 14.96 2.65
CA TYR A 79 1.04 15.33 1.36
C TYR A 79 0.37 14.55 0.21
N SER A 80 -0.55 15.19 -0.47
CA SER A 80 -1.30 14.60 -1.57
C SER A 80 -0.42 14.20 -2.77
N GLU A 81 0.68 14.90 -3.00
CA GLU A 81 1.63 14.60 -4.07
C GLU A 81 2.18 13.17 -3.96
N GLN A 82 2.61 12.77 -2.76
CA GLN A 82 3.12 11.43 -2.48
C GLN A 82 2.08 10.34 -2.71
N TYR A 83 0.84 10.60 -2.31
CA TYR A 83 -0.28 9.72 -2.59
C TYR A 83 -0.52 9.55 -4.10
N TYR A 84 -0.48 10.65 -4.85
CA TYR A 84 -0.66 10.60 -6.30
C TYR A 84 0.53 9.99 -7.03
N THR A 85 1.75 10.07 -6.48
CA THR A 85 2.89 9.30 -7.01
C THR A 85 2.57 7.82 -7.03
N ILE A 86 2.12 7.25 -5.92
CA ILE A 86 1.77 5.83 -5.85
C ILE A 86 0.56 5.51 -6.75
N LEU A 87 -0.50 6.31 -6.64
CA LEU A 87 -1.77 6.03 -7.30
C LEU A 87 -1.67 6.13 -8.81
N ASN A 88 -1.06 7.21 -9.31
CA ASN A 88 -1.02 7.57 -10.74
C ASN A 88 0.32 7.29 -11.40
N GLY A 89 1.32 6.84 -10.64
CA GLY A 89 2.66 6.63 -11.17
C GLY A 89 3.38 7.92 -11.57
N THR A 90 3.10 9.05 -10.88
CA THR A 90 3.73 10.34 -11.18
C THR A 90 5.07 10.45 -10.46
N ILE A 91 6.18 10.34 -11.18
CA ILE A 91 7.53 10.54 -10.62
C ILE A 91 7.83 12.04 -10.53
N ILE A 92 8.33 12.49 -9.38
CA ILE A 92 8.69 13.90 -9.15
C ILE A 92 10.15 14.17 -9.56
N ASP A 93 11.08 13.33 -9.12
CA ASP A 93 12.48 13.44 -9.56
C ASP A 93 12.73 12.61 -10.83
N THR A 94 12.30 13.15 -11.94
CA THR A 94 12.46 12.49 -13.27
C THR A 94 13.92 12.42 -13.75
N VAL A 95 14.82 13.18 -13.14
CA VAL A 95 16.26 13.13 -13.47
C VAL A 95 16.89 11.85 -12.93
N THR A 96 16.53 11.48 -11.70
CA THR A 96 17.07 10.30 -11.03
C THR A 96 16.31 9.03 -11.41
N PHE A 97 14.96 9.09 -11.44
CA PHE A 97 14.10 7.92 -11.55
C PHE A 97 13.41 7.77 -12.91
N GLY A 98 13.68 8.68 -13.85
CA GLY A 98 13.06 8.63 -15.17
C GLY A 98 11.62 9.12 -15.19
N ASN A 99 10.94 8.87 -16.31
CA ASN A 99 9.54 9.27 -16.45
C ASN A 99 8.63 8.30 -15.69
N GLY A 100 7.60 8.85 -15.05
CA GLY A 100 6.51 8.06 -14.47
C GLY A 100 5.65 7.39 -15.54
N GLY A 101 4.73 6.55 -15.10
CA GLY A 101 3.75 5.88 -15.94
C GLY A 101 2.66 5.25 -15.07
N LEU A 102 1.45 5.16 -15.63
CA LEU A 102 0.31 4.55 -14.93
C LEU A 102 0.64 3.11 -14.52
N PRO A 103 0.47 2.76 -13.24
CA PRO A 103 1.03 1.53 -12.69
C PRO A 103 0.22 0.27 -13.03
N ASP A 104 -1.06 0.39 -13.34
CA ASP A 104 -1.89 -0.76 -13.73
C ASP A 104 -1.61 -1.21 -15.18
N TRP A 105 -2.02 -2.43 -15.52
CA TRP A 105 -1.75 -3.05 -16.81
C TRP A 105 -2.58 -2.45 -17.95
N ASP A 106 -3.79 -2.00 -17.67
CA ASP A 106 -4.68 -1.39 -18.66
C ASP A 106 -4.41 0.11 -18.89
N GLY A 107 -3.34 0.64 -18.28
CA GLY A 107 -3.00 2.06 -18.35
C GLY A 107 -3.92 2.93 -17.48
N SER A 108 -4.46 2.39 -16.41
CA SER A 108 -5.20 3.11 -15.38
C SER A 108 -4.35 3.31 -14.10
N PRO A 109 -4.78 4.19 -13.17
CA PRO A 109 -4.21 4.28 -11.84
C PRO A 109 -4.38 2.97 -11.06
N PHE A 110 -3.51 2.73 -10.05
CA PHE A 110 -3.80 1.72 -9.05
C PHE A 110 -5.11 2.01 -8.33
N LYS A 111 -5.73 0.97 -7.81
CA LYS A 111 -6.84 1.09 -6.86
C LYS A 111 -6.28 1.26 -5.45
N ASP A 112 -6.72 2.29 -4.75
CA ASP A 112 -6.56 2.40 -3.31
C ASP A 112 -7.71 1.68 -2.61
N GLN A 113 -7.40 0.63 -1.84
CA GLN A 113 -8.38 -0.10 -1.06
C GLN A 113 -8.62 0.59 0.27
N VAL A 114 -9.65 1.40 0.36
CA VAL A 114 -10.10 1.98 1.62
C VAL A 114 -10.84 0.94 2.44
N SER A 115 -10.25 0.56 3.58
CA SER A 115 -10.85 -0.38 4.53
C SER A 115 -11.41 0.38 5.72
N TYR A 116 -12.56 -0.04 6.22
CA TYR A 116 -13.25 0.57 7.34
C TYR A 116 -13.24 -0.35 8.56
N PHE A 117 -13.42 0.20 9.74
CA PHE A 117 -13.64 -0.61 10.96
C PHE A 117 -14.85 -1.51 10.79
N ASN A 118 -14.80 -2.68 11.39
CA ASN A 118 -15.81 -3.72 11.24
C ASN A 118 -17.26 -3.24 11.45
N GLU A 119 -17.50 -2.32 12.38
CA GLU A 119 -18.85 -1.84 12.73
C GLU A 119 -19.00 -0.31 12.59
N LYS A 120 -18.00 0.38 12.03
CA LYS A 120 -18.01 1.85 11.93
C LYS A 120 -17.45 2.32 10.60
N ASN A 121 -18.00 3.39 10.08
CA ASN A 121 -17.50 4.06 8.87
C ASN A 121 -16.28 4.96 9.20
N ILE A 122 -15.22 4.34 9.73
CA ILE A 122 -13.97 4.96 10.12
C ILE A 122 -12.84 4.19 9.44
N ALA A 123 -11.93 4.88 8.77
CA ALA A 123 -10.89 4.28 7.93
C ALA A 123 -9.46 4.62 8.38
N TYR A 124 -9.25 5.16 9.57
CA TYR A 124 -7.89 5.36 10.04
C TYR A 124 -7.29 4.05 10.60
N THR A 125 -5.97 3.93 10.51
CA THR A 125 -5.20 2.76 10.96
C THR A 125 -4.23 3.13 12.08
N TRP A 126 -4.09 4.43 12.37
CA TRP A 126 -3.34 4.97 13.49
C TRP A 126 -4.23 5.89 14.32
N ASP A 127 -4.27 5.61 15.60
CA ASP A 127 -4.94 6.43 16.61
C ASP A 127 -4.11 6.40 17.90
N LYS A 128 -4.13 7.51 18.60
CA LYS A 128 -3.56 7.58 19.94
C LYS A 128 -4.66 7.99 20.91
N SER A 129 -5.08 7.04 21.73
CA SER A 129 -6.18 7.21 22.68
C SER A 129 -5.93 8.31 23.73
N ASN A 130 -4.68 8.72 23.91
CA ASN A 130 -4.29 9.83 24.79
C ASN A 130 -3.18 10.68 24.14
N PRO A 131 -3.49 11.51 23.14
CA PRO A 131 -2.51 12.30 22.41
C PRO A 131 -1.86 13.34 23.32
N SER A 132 -0.52 13.41 23.28
CA SER A 132 0.25 14.50 23.86
C SER A 132 0.26 15.70 22.91
N ALA A 133 0.57 16.90 23.43
CA ALA A 133 0.72 18.09 22.58
C ALA A 133 1.80 17.84 21.51
N GLY A 134 1.44 18.01 20.23
CA GLY A 134 2.32 17.77 19.09
C GLY A 134 2.21 16.40 18.44
N ASP A 135 1.38 15.50 18.95
CA ASP A 135 1.07 14.23 18.28
C ASP A 135 0.21 14.47 17.02
N PHE A 136 0.35 13.58 16.05
CA PHE A 136 -0.52 13.59 14.86
C PHE A 136 -1.95 13.18 15.25
N PRO A 137 -2.98 13.78 14.64
CA PRO A 137 -4.35 13.30 14.80
C PRO A 137 -4.51 11.88 14.24
N PRO A 138 -5.56 11.16 14.65
CA PRO A 138 -5.91 9.87 14.04
C PRO A 138 -5.92 9.98 12.52
N GLY A 139 -5.32 9.00 11.85
CA GLY A 139 -5.16 9.02 10.40
C GLY A 139 -4.97 7.65 9.79
N ARG A 140 -5.17 7.57 8.48
CA ARG A 140 -4.85 6.38 7.72
C ARG A 140 -3.39 6.46 7.30
N LEU A 141 -2.53 5.64 7.89
CA LEU A 141 -1.11 5.52 7.55
C LEU A 141 -0.84 4.25 6.75
N ASP A 142 -1.63 3.19 6.98
CA ASP A 142 -1.54 1.94 6.26
C ASP A 142 -2.44 1.96 5.02
N PHE A 143 -1.86 1.56 3.90
CA PHE A 143 -2.52 1.56 2.61
C PHE A 143 -2.35 0.21 1.93
N ILE A 144 -3.30 -0.10 1.05
CA ILE A 144 -3.21 -1.22 0.10
C ILE A 144 -3.56 -0.65 -1.27
N PHE A 145 -2.56 -0.59 -2.14
CA PHE A 145 -2.73 -0.24 -3.55
C PHE A 145 -2.58 -1.49 -4.41
N TYR A 146 -3.35 -1.62 -5.47
CA TYR A 146 -3.24 -2.79 -6.33
C TYR A 146 -3.71 -2.53 -7.77
N SER A 147 -3.27 -3.39 -8.69
CA SER A 147 -3.69 -3.40 -10.09
C SER A 147 -5.11 -3.97 -10.21
N ASN A 148 -6.11 -3.08 -10.22
CA ASN A 148 -7.52 -3.50 -10.24
C ASN A 148 -8.03 -3.98 -11.59
N SER A 149 -7.23 -3.87 -12.65
CA SER A 149 -7.51 -4.50 -13.94
C SER A 149 -7.42 -6.04 -13.85
N VAL A 150 -6.66 -6.57 -12.87
CA VAL A 150 -6.37 -8.00 -12.71
C VAL A 150 -6.66 -8.55 -11.30
N ILE A 151 -6.86 -7.69 -10.30
CA ILE A 151 -7.21 -8.06 -8.92
C ILE A 151 -8.60 -7.54 -8.59
N THR A 152 -9.45 -8.40 -8.00
CA THR A 152 -10.71 -8.00 -7.38
C THR A 152 -10.62 -8.20 -5.88
N CYS A 153 -10.90 -7.15 -5.11
CA CYS A 153 -11.00 -7.24 -3.66
C CYS A 153 -12.46 -7.46 -3.25
N ASP A 154 -12.78 -8.64 -2.75
CA ASP A 154 -14.14 -8.99 -2.34
C ASP A 154 -14.52 -8.38 -0.99
N LYS A 155 -13.56 -8.35 -0.05
CA LYS A 155 -13.78 -7.84 1.31
C LYS A 155 -12.51 -7.22 1.86
N SER A 156 -12.66 -6.11 2.55
CA SER A 156 -11.58 -5.47 3.31
C SER A 156 -12.13 -4.78 4.55
N PHE A 157 -11.38 -4.82 5.62
CA PHE A 157 -11.74 -4.13 6.87
C PHE A 157 -10.49 -3.85 7.69
N VAL A 158 -10.60 -2.90 8.61
CA VAL A 158 -9.62 -2.65 9.66
C VAL A 158 -10.13 -3.31 10.94
N ILE A 159 -9.30 -4.18 11.53
CA ILE A 159 -9.62 -4.72 12.88
C ILE A 159 -9.31 -3.63 13.89
N SER A 160 -10.33 -3.20 14.61
CA SER A 160 -10.18 -2.27 15.74
C SER A 160 -11.03 -2.78 16.90
N THR A 161 -10.40 -3.52 17.80
CA THR A 161 -11.10 -4.21 18.92
C THR A 161 -11.74 -3.23 19.88
N GLU A 162 -11.15 -2.04 20.08
CA GLU A 162 -11.76 -0.98 20.89
C GLU A 162 -13.10 -0.48 20.37
N HIS A 163 -13.37 -0.69 19.08
CA HIS A 163 -14.58 -0.22 18.40
C HIS A 163 -15.55 -1.33 18.05
N MET A 164 -15.24 -2.57 18.45
CA MET A 164 -16.14 -3.72 18.28
C MET A 164 -17.16 -3.83 19.41
N SER A 165 -18.34 -4.37 19.09
CA SER A 165 -19.31 -4.78 20.08
C SER A 165 -18.81 -5.97 20.91
N ASN A 166 -19.28 -6.10 22.14
CA ASN A 166 -18.93 -7.26 22.98
C ASN A 166 -19.31 -8.59 22.32
N ASP A 167 -20.43 -8.65 21.61
CA ASP A 167 -20.87 -9.88 20.92
C ASP A 167 -19.88 -10.28 19.82
N LEU A 168 -19.35 -9.30 19.08
CA LEU A 168 -18.35 -9.55 18.04
C LEU A 168 -17.00 -9.96 18.64
N LEU A 169 -16.56 -9.31 19.71
CA LEU A 169 -15.35 -9.69 20.43
C LEU A 169 -15.42 -11.14 20.94
N VAL A 170 -16.50 -11.48 21.64
CA VAL A 170 -16.69 -12.83 22.20
C VAL A 170 -16.77 -13.89 21.11
N SER A 171 -17.53 -13.64 20.04
CA SER A 171 -17.69 -14.62 18.94
C SER A 171 -16.39 -14.88 18.17
N ASN A 172 -15.43 -13.96 18.21
CA ASN A 172 -14.13 -14.09 17.56
C ASN A 172 -12.97 -14.35 18.54
N ASN A 173 -13.27 -14.55 19.82
CA ASN A 173 -12.28 -14.77 20.87
C ASN A 173 -11.23 -13.66 20.94
N LEU A 174 -11.69 -12.41 20.86
CA LEU A 174 -10.86 -11.20 20.91
C LEU A 174 -11.10 -10.44 22.22
N LEU A 175 -10.08 -9.74 22.69
CA LEU A 175 -10.17 -8.77 23.78
C LEU A 175 -10.27 -7.35 23.21
N TRP A 176 -10.86 -6.44 23.96
CA TRP A 176 -11.08 -5.06 23.51
C TRP A 176 -9.76 -4.28 23.25
N ASP A 177 -8.66 -4.73 23.82
CA ASP A 177 -7.33 -4.11 23.72
C ASP A 177 -6.32 -4.86 22.82
N ASP A 178 -6.76 -5.88 22.09
CA ASP A 178 -5.87 -6.67 21.22
C ASP A 178 -5.25 -5.87 20.05
N THR A 179 -5.84 -4.74 19.68
CA THR A 179 -5.33 -3.89 18.58
C THR A 179 -4.85 -2.53 19.05
N LYS A 180 -4.48 -2.37 20.33
CA LYS A 180 -3.89 -1.13 20.87
C LYS A 180 -2.43 -0.94 20.52
#